data_b0b0703a3bf67cd7ea22ee598c92c907
#
_entry.id   b0b0703a3bf67cd7ea22ee598c92c907
#
_cell.length_a   1.000
_cell.length_b   1.000
_cell.length_c   1.000
_cell.angle_alpha   90.00
_cell.angle_beta   90.00
_cell.angle_gamma   90.00
#
_symmetry.space_group_name_H-M   'P 1'
#
loop_
_entity.id
_entity.type
_entity.pdbx_description
1 polymer ?
#
loop_
_entity_poly.entity_id
_entity_poly.type
_entity_poly.pdbx_seq_one_letter_code
_entity_poly.pdbx_strand_id
1 'polypeptide(L)'
;MNIKELIEEGLGFESGSTNQKHKTDLTGKVREIKKDTLPEEVVSNFLNGEYKTYITTDKVVLYRTYGRGYSKNKGATWNGGYASTEFAESRIDVKIRLALKPEWLNTRLVEEKILVPIGTKIYVGLVAPVTLNTGTVLAGGAEQVLLPRNWPKEWIIGYREVTSKPLMDYPEFFSTPPKDNRE
;
A
#
# COMPACT_ATOMS: atom_id res chain seq x y z
N MET A 1 -10.12 21.51 28.40
CA MET A 1 -8.82 21.57 27.71
C MET A 1 -9.06 21.58 26.22
N ASN A 2 -8.61 22.60 25.54
CA ASN A 2 -8.85 22.77 24.12
C ASN A 2 -7.65 22.15 23.34
N ILE A 3 -7.85 21.75 22.08
CA ILE A 3 -6.81 21.14 21.21
C ILE A 3 -5.54 22.01 21.11
N LYS A 4 -5.68 23.34 21.17
CA LYS A 4 -4.53 24.27 21.15
C LYS A 4 -3.68 24.16 22.43
N GLU A 5 -4.30 23.98 23.58
CA GLU A 5 -3.61 23.83 24.86
C GLU A 5 -2.84 22.51 24.94
N LEU A 6 -3.39 21.44 24.33
CA LEU A 6 -2.70 20.15 24.21
C LEU A 6 -1.45 20.21 23.31
N ILE A 7 -1.48 21.05 22.28
CA ILE A 7 -0.33 21.26 21.37
C ILE A 7 0.76 22.10 22.08
N GLU A 8 0.39 23.08 22.89
CA GLU A 8 1.34 23.93 23.64
C GLU A 8 2.01 23.19 24.80
N GLU A 9 1.38 22.17 25.38
CA GLU A 9 1.95 21.34 26.43
C GLU A 9 2.86 20.20 25.93
N GLY A 10 3.16 20.14 24.63
CA GLY A 10 4.03 19.11 24.05
C GLY A 10 3.39 17.71 24.01
N LEU A 11 2.10 17.61 24.30
CA LEU A 11 1.28 16.41 24.11
C LEU A 11 0.68 16.36 22.69
N GLY A 12 1.15 17.24 21.80
CA GLY A 12 0.79 17.23 20.40
C GLY A 12 1.24 15.92 19.78
N PHE A 13 0.31 15.23 19.15
CA PHE A 13 0.63 14.16 18.23
C PHE A 13 1.66 14.68 17.25
N GLU A 14 2.90 14.23 17.36
CA GLU A 14 3.89 14.40 16.31
C GLU A 14 3.41 13.58 15.10
N SER A 15 2.55 14.16 14.30
CA SER A 15 2.04 13.54 13.08
C SER A 15 3.12 13.32 12.02
N GLY A 16 4.34 13.78 12.26
CA GLY A 16 5.46 13.70 11.34
C GLY A 16 6.46 12.57 11.59
N SER A 17 6.54 12.04 12.82
CA SER A 17 7.61 11.11 13.19
C SER A 17 7.23 9.63 13.04
N THR A 18 5.98 9.26 13.24
CA THR A 18 5.53 7.87 13.16
C THR A 18 5.40 7.36 11.74
N ASN A 19 5.01 8.20 10.77
CA ASN A 19 4.85 7.78 9.38
C ASN A 19 6.18 7.50 8.65
N GLN A 20 7.26 8.17 9.00
CA GLN A 20 8.57 7.91 8.37
C GLN A 20 9.16 6.55 8.77
N LYS A 21 8.82 6.04 9.95
CA LYS A 21 9.35 4.78 10.48
C LYS A 21 8.83 3.54 9.73
N HIS A 22 7.71 3.67 9.04
CA HIS A 22 6.97 2.57 8.41
C HIS A 22 6.85 2.70 6.90
N LYS A 23 7.57 3.66 6.31
CA LYS A 23 7.60 3.89 4.88
C LYS A 23 8.93 3.44 4.30
N THR A 24 8.88 2.67 3.21
CA THR A 24 10.07 2.37 2.41
C THR A 24 10.54 3.62 1.69
N ASP A 25 11.77 4.04 1.94
CA ASP A 25 12.42 5.08 1.16
C ASP A 25 12.98 4.47 -0.13
N LEU A 26 12.54 4.98 -1.26
CA LEU A 26 13.01 4.57 -2.59
C LEU A 26 14.31 5.26 -3.01
N THR A 27 14.76 6.29 -2.28
CA THR A 27 15.97 7.05 -2.59
C THR A 27 17.19 6.12 -2.65
N GLY A 28 17.93 6.19 -3.76
CA GLY A 28 19.10 5.34 -3.98
C GLY A 28 18.81 3.88 -4.34
N LYS A 29 17.52 3.47 -4.29
CA LYS A 29 17.11 2.09 -4.60
C LYS A 29 16.45 1.95 -5.97
N VAL A 30 16.15 3.06 -6.60
CA VAL A 30 15.51 3.11 -7.92
C VAL A 30 16.19 4.15 -8.80
N ARG A 31 16.19 3.92 -10.09
CA ARG A 31 16.65 4.86 -11.11
C ARG A 31 15.48 5.19 -12.03
N GLU A 32 15.18 6.47 -12.15
CA GLU A 32 14.16 6.95 -13.11
C GLU A 32 14.60 6.70 -14.54
N ILE A 33 13.70 6.21 -15.35
CA ILE A 33 13.88 5.96 -16.78
C ILE A 33 12.82 6.72 -17.58
N LYS A 34 12.93 6.69 -18.91
CA LYS A 34 11.91 7.28 -19.78
C LYS A 34 10.53 6.78 -19.37
N LYS A 35 9.60 7.71 -19.19
CA LYS A 35 8.22 7.41 -18.80
C LYS A 35 7.55 6.52 -19.85
N ASP A 36 7.09 5.35 -19.44
CA ASP A 36 6.25 4.49 -20.26
C ASP A 36 4.82 5.04 -20.31
N THR A 37 4.12 4.81 -21.40
CA THR A 37 2.69 5.11 -21.50
C THR A 37 1.89 3.95 -20.90
N LEU A 38 1.10 4.23 -19.87
CA LEU A 38 0.16 3.27 -19.29
C LEU A 38 -1.25 3.47 -19.86
N PRO A 39 -2.12 2.42 -19.85
CA PRO A 39 -3.52 2.55 -20.20
C PRO A 39 -4.24 3.59 -19.35
N GLU A 40 -5.24 4.28 -19.90
CA GLU A 40 -5.95 5.38 -19.23
C GLU A 40 -6.60 4.94 -17.90
N GLU A 41 -7.17 3.74 -17.87
CA GLU A 41 -7.76 3.16 -16.67
C GLU A 41 -6.75 2.92 -15.54
N VAL A 42 -5.47 2.73 -15.90
CA VAL A 42 -4.36 2.61 -14.92
C VAL A 42 -3.89 3.99 -14.50
N VAL A 43 -3.73 4.91 -15.46
CA VAL A 43 -3.31 6.29 -15.20
C VAL A 43 -4.28 7.00 -14.26
N SER A 44 -5.58 6.76 -14.39
CA SER A 44 -6.63 7.37 -13.54
C SER A 44 -6.54 6.96 -12.06
N ASN A 45 -5.81 5.91 -11.72
CA ASN A 45 -5.57 5.51 -10.33
C ASN A 45 -4.46 6.35 -9.66
N PHE A 46 -3.69 7.09 -10.43
CA PHE A 46 -2.68 8.01 -9.92
C PHE A 46 -3.22 9.43 -9.83
N LEU A 47 -2.89 10.10 -8.75
CA LEU A 47 -3.29 11.49 -8.51
C LEU A 47 -2.88 12.38 -9.69
N ASN A 48 -3.86 13.07 -10.28
CA ASN A 48 -3.70 13.89 -11.49
C ASN A 48 -3.13 13.12 -12.70
N GLY A 49 -3.18 11.78 -12.70
CA GLY A 49 -2.54 10.96 -13.73
C GLY A 49 -1.01 10.98 -13.69
N GLU A 50 -0.43 11.43 -12.59
CA GLU A 50 1.01 11.60 -12.45
C GLU A 50 1.67 10.34 -11.87
N TYR A 51 2.62 9.80 -12.60
CA TYR A 51 3.48 8.70 -12.18
C TYR A 51 4.84 8.80 -12.85
N LYS A 52 5.82 8.13 -12.27
CA LYS A 52 7.16 7.97 -12.82
C LYS A 52 7.45 6.50 -13.08
N THR A 53 8.31 6.24 -14.05
CA THR A 53 8.78 4.91 -14.39
C THR A 53 10.19 4.72 -13.86
N TYR A 54 10.40 3.64 -13.12
CA TYR A 54 11.69 3.32 -12.51
C TYR A 54 12.15 1.90 -12.83
N ILE A 55 13.45 1.71 -12.75
CA ILE A 55 14.10 0.39 -12.60
C ILE A 55 14.69 0.33 -11.19
N THR A 56 14.45 -0.74 -10.47
CA THR A 56 15.06 -0.97 -9.16
C THR A 56 16.57 -1.20 -9.33
N THR A 57 17.37 -0.47 -8.55
CA THR A 57 18.84 -0.60 -8.50
C THR A 57 19.32 -1.32 -7.24
N ASP A 58 18.42 -1.50 -6.29
CA ASP A 58 18.57 -2.31 -5.10
C ASP A 58 17.24 -3.04 -4.81
N LYS A 59 17.24 -3.97 -3.86
CA LYS A 59 16.03 -4.62 -3.38
C LYS A 59 15.11 -3.61 -2.71
N VAL A 60 13.83 -3.64 -3.07
CA VAL A 60 12.81 -2.72 -2.56
C VAL A 60 11.74 -3.49 -1.80
N VAL A 61 11.48 -3.08 -0.57
CA VAL A 61 10.40 -3.64 0.25
C VAL A 61 9.12 -2.85 -0.02
N LEU A 62 8.05 -3.56 -0.38
CA LEU A 62 6.72 -3.01 -0.56
C LEU A 62 5.70 -3.77 0.28
N TYR A 63 4.54 -3.17 0.46
CA TYR A 63 3.44 -3.72 1.25
C TYR A 63 2.18 -3.79 0.40
N ARG A 64 1.44 -4.88 0.53
CA ARG A 64 0.16 -5.04 -0.14
C ARG A 64 -0.88 -5.62 0.81
N THR A 65 -1.98 -4.91 0.98
CA THR A 65 -3.12 -5.42 1.74
C THR A 65 -4.15 -6.02 0.80
N TYR A 66 -4.65 -7.18 1.19
CA TYR A 66 -5.70 -7.86 0.45
C TYR A 66 -6.57 -8.68 1.40
N GLY A 67 -7.61 -9.27 0.85
CA GLY A 67 -8.49 -10.18 1.55
C GLY A 67 -9.71 -10.44 0.69
N ARG A 68 -10.15 -11.68 0.66
CA ARG A 68 -11.35 -12.07 -0.05
C ARG A 68 -12.58 -11.67 0.74
N GLY A 69 -13.63 -11.24 0.04
CA GLY A 69 -14.97 -11.15 0.59
C GLY A 69 -15.53 -12.53 0.92
N TYR A 70 -16.74 -12.58 1.42
CA TYR A 70 -17.44 -13.83 1.80
C TYR A 70 -17.66 -14.81 0.64
N SER A 71 -17.41 -14.42 -0.60
CA SER A 71 -17.50 -15.29 -1.78
C SER A 71 -16.14 -15.87 -2.13
N LYS A 72 -16.03 -17.19 -2.21
CA LYS A 72 -14.77 -17.92 -2.48
C LYS A 72 -14.03 -17.50 -3.75
N ASN A 73 -14.72 -16.88 -4.71
CA ASN A 73 -14.17 -16.54 -6.03
C ASN A 73 -14.13 -15.05 -6.34
N LYS A 74 -14.46 -14.17 -5.39
CA LYS A 74 -14.50 -12.72 -5.58
C LYS A 74 -13.70 -12.02 -4.49
N GLY A 75 -12.93 -11.02 -4.88
CA GLY A 75 -12.17 -10.17 -3.97
C GLY A 75 -10.69 -10.09 -4.32
N ALA A 76 -10.01 -9.22 -3.59
CA ALA A 76 -8.60 -8.97 -3.80
C ALA A 76 -7.74 -10.17 -3.40
N THR A 77 -6.76 -10.47 -4.23
CA THR A 77 -5.83 -11.59 -4.05
C THR A 77 -4.41 -11.09 -3.81
N TRP A 78 -3.53 -11.99 -3.38
CA TRP A 78 -2.13 -11.69 -3.12
C TRP A 78 -1.41 -11.08 -4.34
N ASN A 79 -1.70 -11.53 -5.54
CA ASN A 79 -0.99 -11.18 -6.78
C ASN A 79 -1.57 -9.95 -7.52
N GLY A 80 -2.26 -9.06 -6.84
CA GLY A 80 -2.73 -7.83 -7.45
C GLY A 80 -1.57 -6.93 -7.90
N GLY A 81 -1.85 -6.07 -8.88
CA GLY A 81 -0.82 -5.22 -9.50
C GLY A 81 -0.29 -4.08 -8.64
N TYR A 82 -1.03 -3.65 -7.62
CA TYR A 82 -0.65 -2.49 -6.82
C TYR A 82 -0.14 -2.88 -5.43
N ALA A 83 0.95 -2.25 -5.03
CA ALA A 83 1.50 -2.27 -3.69
C ALA A 83 1.73 -0.83 -3.20
N SER A 84 2.14 -0.67 -1.95
CA SER A 84 2.49 0.63 -1.36
C SER A 84 3.89 0.58 -0.76
N THR A 85 4.55 1.73 -0.73
CA THR A 85 5.74 1.90 0.10
C THR A 85 5.40 2.01 1.58
N GLU A 86 4.13 2.26 1.90
CA GLU A 86 3.64 2.48 3.24
C GLU A 86 2.97 1.23 3.79
N PHE A 87 3.31 0.91 4.98
CA PHE A 87 2.77 -0.14 5.81
C PHE A 87 1.33 0.21 6.28
N ALA A 88 0.46 -0.78 6.42
CA ALA A 88 -0.92 -0.60 6.86
C ALA A 88 -1.02 -0.43 8.38
N GLU A 89 -1.41 0.74 8.85
CA GLU A 89 -1.64 0.98 10.28
C GLU A 89 -2.93 0.30 10.77
N SER A 90 -3.97 0.31 9.96
CA SER A 90 -5.25 -0.36 10.23
C SER A 90 -6.02 -0.60 8.94
N ARG A 91 -7.06 -1.42 9.01
CA ARG A 91 -7.93 -1.68 7.85
C ARG A 91 -8.64 -0.43 7.33
N ILE A 92 -9.03 0.48 8.21
CA ILE A 92 -9.70 1.72 7.81
C ILE A 92 -8.73 2.71 7.20
N ASP A 93 -7.54 2.83 7.76
CA ASP A 93 -6.46 3.66 7.26
C ASP A 93 -6.12 3.30 5.81
N VAL A 94 -5.84 2.02 5.55
CA VAL A 94 -5.56 1.51 4.20
C VAL A 94 -6.69 1.79 3.23
N LYS A 95 -7.96 1.62 3.65
CA LYS A 95 -9.11 1.92 2.79
C LYS A 95 -9.11 3.37 2.33
N ILE A 96 -8.79 4.27 3.22
CA ILE A 96 -8.82 5.72 2.94
C ILE A 96 -7.61 6.13 2.10
N ARG A 97 -6.40 5.76 2.53
CA ARG A 97 -5.14 6.19 1.89
C ARG A 97 -4.89 5.56 0.53
N LEU A 98 -5.31 4.30 0.34
CA LEU A 98 -5.23 3.61 -0.95
C LEU A 98 -6.52 3.73 -1.76
N ALA A 99 -7.51 4.51 -1.30
CA ALA A 99 -8.79 4.74 -1.97
C ALA A 99 -9.45 3.45 -2.47
N LEU A 100 -9.48 2.41 -1.63
CA LEU A 100 -9.95 1.08 -2.00
C LEU A 100 -11.47 1.06 -2.15
N LYS A 101 -11.93 0.98 -3.39
CA LYS A 101 -13.36 0.94 -3.73
C LYS A 101 -14.04 -0.31 -3.17
N PRO A 102 -15.28 -0.20 -2.65
CA PRO A 102 -16.03 -1.36 -2.16
C PRO A 102 -16.22 -2.47 -3.20
N GLU A 103 -16.36 -2.11 -4.48
CA GLU A 103 -16.56 -3.01 -5.60
C GLU A 103 -15.36 -3.97 -5.82
N TRP A 104 -14.18 -3.59 -5.35
CA TRP A 104 -13.01 -4.46 -5.42
C TRP A 104 -13.01 -5.58 -4.38
N LEU A 105 -13.98 -5.56 -3.46
CA LEU A 105 -14.17 -6.58 -2.42
C LEU A 105 -12.88 -6.92 -1.64
N ASN A 106 -12.04 -5.92 -1.44
CA ASN A 106 -10.83 -6.06 -0.63
C ASN A 106 -11.18 -5.89 0.85
N THR A 107 -11.14 -6.97 1.63
CA THR A 107 -11.41 -6.94 3.06
C THR A 107 -10.25 -6.40 3.89
N ARG A 108 -9.08 -6.26 3.31
CA ARG A 108 -7.86 -5.73 3.95
C ARG A 108 -7.45 -6.51 5.22
N LEU A 109 -7.74 -7.81 5.24
CA LEU A 109 -7.46 -8.66 6.40
C LEU A 109 -5.98 -8.99 6.54
N VAL A 110 -5.28 -9.10 5.41
CA VAL A 110 -3.89 -9.53 5.37
C VAL A 110 -3.04 -8.47 4.70
N GLU A 111 -1.87 -8.23 5.24
CA GLU A 111 -0.81 -7.50 4.57
C GLU A 111 0.36 -8.42 4.30
N GLU A 112 0.82 -8.45 3.08
CA GLU A 112 2.06 -9.12 2.68
C GLU A 112 3.19 -8.11 2.52
N LYS A 113 4.37 -8.56 2.86
CA LYS A 113 5.64 -7.85 2.66
C LYS A 113 6.31 -8.44 1.44
N ILE A 114 6.54 -7.60 0.43
CA ILE A 114 7.07 -7.99 -0.88
C ILE A 114 8.50 -7.47 -1.00
N LEU A 115 9.44 -8.33 -1.34
CA LEU A 115 10.81 -7.96 -1.66
C LEU A 115 11.01 -7.96 -3.18
N VAL A 116 10.91 -6.79 -3.78
CA VAL A 116 11.08 -6.60 -5.22
C VAL A 116 12.58 -6.66 -5.57
N PRO A 117 13.00 -7.54 -6.49
CA PRO A 117 14.42 -7.68 -6.83
C PRO A 117 14.94 -6.52 -7.68
N ILE A 118 16.26 -6.42 -7.75
CA ILE A 118 16.98 -5.49 -8.63
C ILE A 118 16.62 -5.76 -10.09
N GLY A 119 16.57 -4.68 -10.91
CA GLY A 119 16.26 -4.76 -12.33
C GLY A 119 14.77 -4.84 -12.66
N THR A 120 13.89 -4.68 -11.66
CA THR A 120 12.44 -4.70 -11.87
C THR A 120 11.94 -3.33 -12.31
N LYS A 121 11.16 -3.29 -13.39
CA LYS A 121 10.46 -2.07 -13.81
C LYS A 121 9.21 -1.88 -12.95
N ILE A 122 9.07 -0.69 -12.35
CA ILE A 122 7.94 -0.31 -11.52
C ILE A 122 7.45 1.09 -11.89
N TYR A 123 6.19 1.39 -11.56
CA TYR A 123 5.60 2.71 -11.76
C TYR A 123 5.14 3.24 -10.40
N VAL A 124 5.56 4.45 -10.08
CA VAL A 124 5.36 5.04 -8.75
C VAL A 124 4.64 6.37 -8.85
N GLY A 125 3.63 6.56 -8.04
CA GLY A 125 2.90 7.81 -7.91
C GLY A 125 1.99 7.80 -6.69
N LEU A 126 1.26 8.88 -6.48
CA LEU A 126 0.30 8.96 -5.38
C LEU A 126 -1.06 8.39 -5.81
N VAL A 127 -1.78 7.81 -4.88
CA VAL A 127 -3.14 7.31 -5.11
C VAL A 127 -4.10 8.46 -5.36
N ALA A 128 -4.88 8.40 -6.43
CA ALA A 128 -5.96 9.35 -6.70
C ALA A 128 -7.10 9.23 -5.66
N PRO A 129 -7.75 10.33 -5.26
CA PRO A 129 -8.96 10.26 -4.45
C PRO A 129 -10.11 9.63 -5.24
N VAL A 130 -11.05 9.01 -4.52
CA VAL A 130 -12.24 8.40 -5.12
C VAL A 130 -13.48 8.87 -4.39
N THR A 131 -14.47 9.36 -5.13
CA THR A 131 -15.82 9.63 -4.60
C THR A 131 -16.70 8.42 -4.84
N LEU A 132 -17.26 7.88 -3.76
CA LEU A 132 -18.16 6.73 -3.80
C LEU A 132 -19.58 7.19 -4.20
N ASN A 133 -20.43 6.24 -4.61
CA ASN A 133 -21.83 6.51 -4.95
C ASN A 133 -22.64 7.12 -3.78
N THR A 134 -22.19 6.92 -2.55
CA THR A 134 -22.75 7.51 -1.33
C THR A 134 -22.36 8.97 -1.12
N GLY A 135 -21.50 9.55 -1.98
CA GLY A 135 -20.90 10.86 -1.80
C GLY A 135 -19.67 10.87 -0.87
N THR A 136 -19.35 9.75 -0.23
CA THR A 136 -18.15 9.64 0.61
C THR A 136 -16.90 9.71 -0.24
N VAL A 137 -15.93 10.52 0.19
CA VAL A 137 -14.62 10.62 -0.47
C VAL A 137 -13.59 9.77 0.26
N LEU A 138 -12.95 8.88 -0.47
CA LEU A 138 -11.71 8.21 -0.02
C LEU A 138 -10.54 9.08 -0.48
N ALA A 139 -9.77 9.62 0.46
CA ALA A 139 -8.82 10.69 0.18
C ALA A 139 -7.65 10.27 -0.75
N GLY A 140 -7.26 9.01 -0.73
CA GLY A 140 -6.05 8.59 -1.45
C GLY A 140 -4.79 9.19 -0.83
N GLY A 141 -3.81 9.50 -1.67
CA GLY A 141 -2.60 10.25 -1.30
C GLY A 141 -1.44 9.40 -0.80
N ALA A 142 -1.64 8.11 -0.51
CA ALA A 142 -0.52 7.21 -0.24
C ALA A 142 0.32 6.99 -1.50
N GLU A 143 1.61 6.75 -1.32
CA GLU A 143 2.48 6.36 -2.42
C GLU A 143 2.18 4.92 -2.82
N GLN A 144 1.79 4.73 -4.08
CA GLN A 144 1.53 3.42 -4.65
C GLN A 144 2.54 3.06 -5.72
N VAL A 145 2.78 1.78 -5.84
CA VAL A 145 3.67 1.17 -6.81
C VAL A 145 2.90 0.16 -7.63
N LEU A 146 2.87 0.35 -8.95
CA LEU A 146 2.37 -0.66 -9.87
C LEU A 146 3.51 -1.62 -10.20
N LEU A 147 3.30 -2.88 -9.88
CA LEU A 147 4.21 -3.99 -10.11
C LEU A 147 4.02 -4.58 -11.52
N PRO A 148 5.02 -5.32 -12.05
CA PRO A 148 4.85 -6.10 -13.28
C PRO A 148 3.67 -7.07 -13.18
N ARG A 149 3.04 -7.37 -14.30
CA ARG A 149 2.02 -8.43 -14.34
C ARG A 149 2.64 -9.78 -13.97
N ASN A 150 1.91 -10.60 -13.22
CA ASN A 150 2.33 -11.95 -12.84
C ASN A 150 3.65 -11.99 -12.07
N TRP A 151 3.90 -10.98 -11.23
CA TRP A 151 5.06 -11.02 -10.34
C TRP A 151 5.01 -12.29 -9.47
N PRO A 152 6.18 -12.92 -9.23
CA PRO A 152 6.22 -14.25 -8.64
C PRO A 152 5.94 -14.24 -7.13
N LYS A 153 5.30 -15.30 -6.63
CA LYS A 153 4.96 -15.48 -5.21
C LYS A 153 6.20 -15.49 -4.30
N GLU A 154 7.33 -15.88 -4.83
CA GLU A 154 8.63 -15.93 -4.15
C GLU A 154 9.11 -14.54 -3.69
N TRP A 155 8.54 -13.46 -4.22
CA TRP A 155 8.84 -12.11 -3.73
C TRP A 155 8.21 -11.83 -2.36
N ILE A 156 7.22 -12.61 -1.94
CA ILE A 156 6.58 -12.45 -0.65
C ILE A 156 7.49 -13.04 0.43
N ILE A 157 7.94 -12.17 1.34
CA ILE A 157 8.85 -12.53 2.43
C ILE A 157 8.19 -12.60 3.80
N GLY A 158 6.91 -12.24 3.89
CA GLY A 158 6.16 -12.34 5.13
C GLY A 158 4.73 -11.87 5.01
N TYR A 159 3.94 -12.21 6.02
CA TYR A 159 2.53 -11.84 6.15
C TYR A 159 2.23 -11.40 7.57
N ARG A 160 1.22 -10.56 7.71
CA ARG A 160 0.59 -10.29 9.00
C ARG A 160 -0.92 -10.07 8.83
N GLU A 161 -1.65 -10.23 9.90
CA GLU A 161 -3.04 -9.81 9.98
C GLU A 161 -3.11 -8.29 10.18
N VAL A 162 -3.99 -7.62 9.43
CA VAL A 162 -4.26 -6.19 9.60
C VAL A 162 -5.45 -6.03 10.55
N THR A 163 -5.21 -5.38 11.68
CA THR A 163 -6.23 -5.15 12.69
C THR A 163 -7.17 -3.99 12.34
N SER A 164 -8.30 -3.92 13.00
CA SER A 164 -9.22 -2.79 12.90
C SER A 164 -8.75 -1.57 13.70
N LYS A 165 -7.85 -1.77 14.66
CA LYS A 165 -7.27 -0.71 15.49
C LYS A 165 -5.93 -0.27 14.91
N PRO A 166 -5.56 1.01 15.02
CA PRO A 166 -4.23 1.47 14.68
C PRO A 166 -3.16 0.72 15.49
N LEU A 167 -2.04 0.46 14.85
CA LEU A 167 -0.89 -0.08 15.55
C LEU A 167 -0.16 1.04 16.28
N MET A 168 0.22 0.77 17.52
CA MET A 168 1.02 1.68 18.32
C MET A 168 2.52 1.58 17.95
N ASP A 169 2.94 0.37 17.56
CA ASP A 169 4.33 0.06 17.23
C ASP A 169 4.41 -0.71 15.90
N TYR A 170 5.52 -0.53 15.21
CA TYR A 170 5.81 -1.31 14.00
C TYR A 170 6.03 -2.78 14.38
N PRO A 171 5.31 -3.72 13.77
CA PRO A 171 5.57 -5.12 14.02
C PRO A 171 6.97 -5.47 13.50
N GLU A 172 7.85 -5.88 14.38
CA GLU A 172 9.24 -6.23 14.04
C GLU A 172 9.29 -7.41 13.06
N PHE A 173 8.26 -8.26 13.08
CA PHE A 173 8.23 -9.48 12.29
C PHE A 173 6.91 -9.67 11.56
N PHE A 174 7.01 -9.91 10.27
CA PHE A 174 5.98 -10.59 9.51
C PHE A 174 6.22 -12.10 9.63
N SER A 175 5.22 -12.85 10.04
CA SER A 175 5.32 -14.31 10.06
C SER A 175 5.49 -14.86 8.64
N THR A 176 6.17 -15.98 8.52
CA THR A 176 6.16 -16.75 7.27
C THR A 176 4.72 -17.17 6.94
N PRO A 177 4.36 -17.23 5.64
CA PRO A 177 3.02 -17.62 5.25
C PRO A 177 2.70 -19.01 5.82
N PRO A 178 1.47 -19.25 6.28
CA PRO A 178 1.02 -20.59 6.49
C PRO A 178 1.16 -21.34 5.16
N LYS A 179 1.74 -22.53 5.19
CA LYS A 179 1.76 -23.41 4.02
C LYS A 179 0.32 -23.56 3.58
N ASP A 180 0.03 -23.12 2.37
CA ASP A 180 -1.31 -23.26 1.80
C ASP A 180 -1.54 -24.75 1.54
N ASN A 181 -2.20 -25.41 2.47
CA ASN A 181 -2.60 -26.83 2.35
C ASN A 181 -3.90 -26.96 1.54
N ARG A 182 -4.21 -25.98 0.71
CA ARG A 182 -5.37 -25.99 -0.18
C ARG A 182 -4.93 -26.02 -1.63
N GLU A 183 -4.46 -27.19 -2.05
CA GLU A 183 -4.56 -27.62 -3.45
C GLU A 183 -5.97 -28.13 -3.76
#